data_8ddb4017119439fdc366c7e30d29d3c2
#
_entry.id   8ddb4017119439fdc366c7e30d29d3c2
#
_cell.length_a   1.000
_cell.length_b   1.000
_cell.length_c   1.000
_cell.angle_alpha   90.00
_cell.angle_beta   90.00
_cell.angle_gamma   90.00
#
_symmetry.space_group_name_H-M   'P 1'
#
loop_
_entity.id
_entity.type
_entity.pdbx_description
1 polymer ?
#
loop_
_entity_poly.entity_id
_entity_poly.type
_entity_poly.pdbx_seq_one_letter_code
_entity_poly.pdbx_strand_id
1 'polypeptide(L)'
;MTLALALTTICANAKGTKTPVFAWSGWGENTTEKSLTADFKAWKKHGVTGVCINAGMDVEKIAVAAKVAKKVGLEYHAWVPTMVQGGKPKSWYTVNRLGESACDKPAYVPYYTTLDPRNKEVRKFLVEKFEEIASIPEVDYVQLDYIRYADVILARGLWDKYGLTMNGEYAKADYCYCDDCVAAFKQQSGIDITKVTDPSKIKEWAQFRCDAVTDLVNAISDAVHAKQKKLSADVFPGPKSHAEWMVRQQWNNWKLDAVFPMNYNDFYMEPAAWVGKVTKEEVEAMKGKNTLLYSGIFICHDWRHKDKVVDPENSGLLPSEIAEAVQSSMAAGADGISIFTPNDMTEEHWTELEKVLKELSK
;
A
#
# COMPACT_ATOMS: atom_id res chain seq x y z
N MET A 1 17.72 10.93 47.90
CA MET A 1 16.70 10.00 47.32
C MET A 1 15.66 10.84 46.59
N THR A 2 15.81 10.96 45.32
CA THR A 2 14.90 11.76 44.47
C THR A 2 14.12 10.75 43.62
N LEU A 3 12.81 10.61 43.92
CA LEU A 3 11.89 9.75 43.16
C LEU A 3 11.58 10.41 41.82
N ALA A 4 12.00 9.80 40.72
CA ALA A 4 11.55 10.17 39.37
C ALA A 4 10.21 9.51 39.10
N LEU A 5 9.14 10.31 39.03
CA LEU A 5 7.84 9.87 38.53
C LEU A 5 7.93 9.68 37.01
N ALA A 6 7.83 8.47 36.55
CA ALA A 6 7.61 8.18 35.13
C ALA A 6 6.16 8.52 34.79
N LEU A 7 5.92 9.58 34.03
CA LEU A 7 4.64 9.86 33.40
C LEU A 7 4.47 8.88 32.22
N THR A 8 3.66 7.86 32.40
CA THR A 8 3.09 7.09 31.32
C THR A 8 2.00 7.93 30.67
N THR A 9 2.30 8.53 29.53
CA THR A 9 1.29 9.19 28.69
C THR A 9 0.46 8.10 28.02
N ILE A 10 -0.66 7.75 28.62
CA ILE A 10 -1.72 7.01 27.96
C ILE A 10 -2.37 8.03 27.01
N CYS A 11 -2.17 7.86 25.69
CA CYS A 11 -2.97 8.58 24.70
C CYS A 11 -4.42 8.08 24.82
N ALA A 12 -5.19 8.78 25.66
CA ALA A 12 -6.64 8.65 25.67
C ALA A 12 -7.15 9.29 24.38
N ASN A 13 -7.72 8.50 23.48
CA ASN A 13 -8.52 9.00 22.38
C ASN A 13 -9.54 10.00 22.96
N ALA A 14 -9.45 11.25 22.55
CA ALA A 14 -10.38 12.29 22.96
C ALA A 14 -11.78 11.89 22.48
N LYS A 15 -12.69 11.66 23.44
CA LYS A 15 -14.11 11.39 23.14
C LYS A 15 -14.66 12.49 22.23
N GLY A 16 -15.09 12.12 21.02
CA GLY A 16 -15.78 13.01 20.10
C GLY A 16 -15.12 13.27 18.75
N THR A 17 -13.94 12.73 18.45
CA THR A 17 -13.36 12.81 17.10
C THR A 17 -13.91 11.68 16.22
N LYS A 18 -14.38 12.04 15.00
CA LYS A 18 -14.84 11.04 14.04
C LYS A 18 -13.68 10.10 13.68
N THR A 19 -13.93 8.80 13.63
CA THR A 19 -12.96 7.82 13.10
C THR A 19 -12.64 8.18 11.64
N PRO A 20 -11.36 8.37 11.28
CA PRO A 20 -10.95 8.61 9.90
C PRO A 20 -11.32 7.43 9.00
N VAL A 21 -11.92 7.74 7.85
CA VAL A 21 -12.29 6.76 6.83
C VAL A 21 -11.80 7.26 5.48
N PHE A 22 -10.94 6.50 4.83
CA PHE A 22 -10.42 6.80 3.51
C PHE A 22 -11.06 5.92 2.44
N ALA A 23 -11.31 6.50 1.27
CA ALA A 23 -11.91 5.81 0.14
C ALA A 23 -10.93 5.80 -1.05
N TRP A 24 -10.64 4.62 -1.62
CA TRP A 24 -9.73 4.47 -2.74
C TRP A 24 -10.46 4.35 -4.05
N SER A 25 -10.10 5.15 -5.03
CA SER A 25 -10.68 5.08 -6.37
C SER A 25 -9.66 5.50 -7.43
N GLY A 26 -9.98 5.23 -8.70
CA GLY A 26 -9.13 5.55 -9.84
C GLY A 26 -9.74 6.62 -10.74
N TRP A 27 -8.89 7.32 -11.47
CA TRP A 27 -9.29 8.18 -12.57
C TRP A 27 -9.50 7.34 -13.84
N GLY A 28 -10.73 6.99 -14.13
CA GLY A 28 -11.10 6.24 -15.34
C GLY A 28 -11.34 7.15 -16.56
N GLU A 29 -11.64 6.53 -17.72
CA GLU A 29 -11.87 7.24 -18.98
C GLU A 29 -13.01 8.27 -18.91
N ASN A 30 -14.06 7.97 -18.14
CA ASN A 30 -15.23 8.84 -17.98
C ASN A 30 -15.17 9.76 -16.76
N THR A 31 -14.02 9.82 -16.07
CA THR A 31 -13.85 10.64 -14.89
C THR A 31 -13.78 12.12 -15.27
N THR A 32 -14.57 12.93 -14.59
CA THR A 32 -14.64 14.38 -14.76
C THR A 32 -14.67 15.06 -13.40
N GLU A 33 -14.42 16.38 -13.35
CA GLU A 33 -14.60 17.16 -12.11
C GLU A 33 -16.04 17.02 -11.55
N LYS A 34 -17.04 16.93 -12.44
CA LYS A 34 -18.44 16.78 -12.05
C LYS A 34 -18.71 15.41 -11.43
N SER A 35 -18.23 14.32 -12.03
CA SER A 35 -18.41 12.96 -11.49
C SER A 35 -17.66 12.81 -10.16
N LEU A 36 -16.40 13.23 -10.05
CA LEU A 36 -15.67 13.25 -8.79
C LEU A 36 -16.38 14.05 -7.69
N THR A 37 -16.97 15.20 -8.06
CA THR A 37 -17.71 15.99 -7.08
C THR A 37 -18.96 15.25 -6.57
N ALA A 38 -19.63 14.50 -7.42
CA ALA A 38 -20.79 13.71 -7.04
C ALA A 38 -20.38 12.54 -6.12
N ASP A 39 -19.35 11.79 -6.52
CA ASP A 39 -18.84 10.64 -5.77
C ASP A 39 -18.32 11.06 -4.39
N PHE A 40 -17.48 12.08 -4.32
CA PHE A 40 -16.92 12.57 -3.06
C PHE A 40 -17.99 13.09 -2.09
N LYS A 41 -19.03 13.75 -2.61
CA LYS A 41 -20.18 14.16 -1.79
C LYS A 41 -21.00 12.96 -1.29
N ALA A 42 -21.20 11.95 -2.12
CA ALA A 42 -21.88 10.72 -1.74
C ALA A 42 -21.11 9.99 -0.63
N TRP A 43 -19.82 9.73 -0.84
CA TRP A 43 -18.97 9.05 0.16
C TRP A 43 -18.88 9.83 1.48
N LYS A 44 -18.76 11.16 1.40
CA LYS A 44 -18.74 12.01 2.60
C LYS A 44 -20.01 11.88 3.45
N LYS A 45 -21.17 11.70 2.83
CA LYS A 45 -22.43 11.47 3.58
C LYS A 45 -22.37 10.20 4.41
N HIS A 46 -21.68 9.17 3.93
CA HIS A 46 -21.48 7.91 4.61
C HIS A 46 -20.31 7.91 5.61
N GLY A 47 -19.70 9.05 5.86
CA GLY A 47 -18.67 9.19 6.89
C GLY A 47 -17.23 9.20 6.38
N VAL A 48 -17.00 9.11 5.06
CA VAL A 48 -15.65 9.24 4.47
C VAL A 48 -15.07 10.62 4.80
N THR A 49 -13.83 10.65 5.25
CA THR A 49 -13.08 11.84 5.67
C THR A 49 -11.95 12.20 4.71
N GLY A 50 -11.47 11.24 3.93
CA GLY A 50 -10.41 11.44 2.94
C GLY A 50 -10.53 10.51 1.75
N VAL A 51 -9.83 10.84 0.67
CA VAL A 51 -9.84 10.07 -0.58
C VAL A 51 -8.42 9.85 -1.10
N CYS A 52 -8.18 8.64 -1.61
CA CYS A 52 -6.96 8.24 -2.27
C CYS A 52 -7.28 8.01 -3.75
N ILE A 53 -6.83 8.90 -4.64
CA ILE A 53 -7.22 8.85 -6.06
C ILE A 53 -6.02 8.54 -6.93
N ASN A 54 -6.10 7.39 -7.64
CA ASN A 54 -5.10 7.00 -8.61
C ASN A 54 -5.34 7.70 -9.96
N ALA A 55 -4.57 8.73 -10.23
CA ALA A 55 -4.48 9.38 -11.52
C ALA A 55 -3.12 9.11 -12.20
N GLY A 56 -2.42 8.07 -11.79
CA GLY A 56 -1.05 7.79 -12.21
C GLY A 56 -0.11 8.94 -11.80
N MET A 57 0.79 9.32 -12.72
CA MET A 57 1.70 10.45 -12.54
C MET A 57 1.25 11.71 -13.32
N ASP A 58 -0.04 11.80 -13.64
CA ASP A 58 -0.62 12.91 -14.40
C ASP A 58 -0.97 14.06 -13.44
N VAL A 59 -0.09 15.07 -13.41
CA VAL A 59 -0.20 16.20 -12.48
C VAL A 59 -1.46 17.05 -12.69
N GLU A 60 -1.98 17.11 -13.92
CA GLU A 60 -3.20 17.88 -14.23
C GLU A 60 -4.43 17.17 -13.61
N LYS A 61 -4.54 15.86 -13.81
CA LYS A 61 -5.61 15.06 -13.20
C LYS A 61 -5.53 15.06 -11.68
N ILE A 62 -4.32 14.92 -11.13
CA ILE A 62 -4.08 15.01 -9.69
C ILE A 62 -4.56 16.36 -9.15
N ALA A 63 -4.19 17.47 -9.80
CA ALA A 63 -4.60 18.80 -9.38
C ALA A 63 -6.12 18.99 -9.41
N VAL A 64 -6.80 18.47 -10.45
CA VAL A 64 -8.28 18.52 -10.53
C VAL A 64 -8.89 17.73 -9.38
N ALA A 65 -8.45 16.50 -9.13
CA ALA A 65 -8.99 15.65 -8.06
C ALA A 65 -8.76 16.26 -6.67
N ALA A 66 -7.54 16.78 -6.42
CA ALA A 66 -7.18 17.44 -5.16
C ALA A 66 -8.08 18.68 -4.91
N LYS A 67 -8.28 19.51 -5.93
CA LYS A 67 -9.16 20.68 -5.85
C LYS A 67 -10.60 20.30 -5.54
N VAL A 68 -11.13 19.22 -6.14
CA VAL A 68 -12.48 18.72 -5.86
C VAL A 68 -12.56 18.22 -4.42
N ALA A 69 -11.59 17.43 -3.95
CA ALA A 69 -11.55 16.95 -2.57
C ALA A 69 -11.54 18.11 -1.57
N LYS A 70 -10.69 19.11 -1.80
CA LYS A 70 -10.63 20.34 -0.99
C LYS A 70 -11.97 21.07 -0.95
N LYS A 71 -12.64 21.24 -2.10
CA LYS A 71 -13.94 21.91 -2.22
C LYS A 71 -15.06 21.15 -1.46
N VAL A 72 -14.99 19.83 -1.47
CA VAL A 72 -15.93 18.97 -0.72
C VAL A 72 -15.56 18.90 0.76
N GLY A 73 -14.31 19.24 1.13
CA GLY A 73 -13.79 19.17 2.49
C GLY A 73 -13.42 17.75 2.89
N LEU A 74 -12.67 17.06 2.01
CA LEU A 74 -12.04 15.77 2.22
C LEU A 74 -10.51 15.95 2.19
N GLU A 75 -9.77 15.17 2.98
CA GLU A 75 -8.33 15.03 2.85
C GLU A 75 -8.01 14.31 1.55
N TYR A 76 -6.95 14.75 0.86
CA TYR A 76 -6.60 14.21 -0.46
C TYR A 76 -5.23 13.56 -0.45
N HIS A 77 -5.18 12.28 -0.82
CA HIS A 77 -3.96 11.54 -1.09
C HIS A 77 -3.80 11.31 -2.59
N ALA A 78 -2.72 11.81 -3.18
CA ALA A 78 -2.36 11.53 -4.56
C ALA A 78 -1.80 10.10 -4.63
N TRP A 79 -2.65 9.13 -4.91
CA TRP A 79 -2.28 7.72 -5.01
C TRP A 79 -1.58 7.43 -6.32
N VAL A 80 -0.31 7.02 -6.26
CA VAL A 80 0.55 6.83 -7.43
C VAL A 80 1.24 5.46 -7.41
N PRO A 81 1.02 4.61 -8.45
CA PRO A 81 1.87 3.44 -8.67
C PRO A 81 3.32 3.87 -8.86
N THR A 82 4.20 3.52 -7.93
CA THR A 82 5.56 4.08 -7.86
C THR A 82 6.55 3.33 -8.73
N MET A 83 6.80 2.05 -8.43
CA MET A 83 7.80 1.25 -9.16
C MET A 83 7.22 0.51 -10.36
N VAL A 84 5.91 0.43 -10.50
CA VAL A 84 5.25 -0.19 -11.65
C VAL A 84 4.93 0.86 -12.70
N GLN A 85 5.83 1.00 -13.69
CA GLN A 85 5.77 2.05 -14.71
C GLN A 85 6.08 1.48 -16.09
N GLY A 86 5.15 1.59 -17.04
CA GLY A 86 5.38 1.25 -18.43
C GLY A 86 6.13 2.34 -19.22
N GLY A 87 6.68 1.98 -20.39
CA GLY A 87 7.23 2.95 -21.34
C GLY A 87 8.52 3.65 -20.91
N LYS A 88 9.28 3.07 -19.97
CA LYS A 88 10.58 3.60 -19.55
C LYS A 88 11.73 2.91 -20.29
N PRO A 89 12.97 3.47 -20.25
CA PRO A 89 14.14 2.82 -20.82
C PRO A 89 14.33 1.39 -20.29
N LYS A 90 14.69 0.45 -21.17
CA LYS A 90 14.84 -0.97 -20.77
C LYS A 90 15.82 -1.19 -19.61
N SER A 91 16.88 -0.39 -19.52
CA SER A 91 17.86 -0.44 -18.44
C SER A 91 17.32 -0.02 -17.06
N TRP A 92 16.10 0.50 -16.99
CA TRP A 92 15.47 0.91 -15.73
C TRP A 92 14.72 -0.21 -15.03
N TYR A 93 14.41 -1.30 -15.76
CA TYR A 93 13.59 -2.37 -15.23
C TYR A 93 14.42 -3.43 -14.50
N THR A 94 13.80 -4.01 -13.49
CA THR A 94 14.38 -5.14 -12.77
C THR A 94 14.59 -6.35 -13.66
N VAL A 95 15.60 -7.16 -13.34
CA VAL A 95 15.89 -8.46 -13.98
C VAL A 95 15.62 -9.55 -12.95
N ASN A 96 14.88 -10.58 -13.31
CA ASN A 96 14.57 -11.69 -12.42
C ASN A 96 15.73 -12.71 -12.33
N ARG A 97 15.58 -13.70 -11.45
CA ARG A 97 16.58 -14.75 -11.25
C ARG A 97 16.86 -15.61 -12.49
N LEU A 98 16.00 -15.59 -13.49
CA LEU A 98 16.17 -16.30 -14.77
C LEU A 98 16.88 -15.43 -15.83
N GLY A 99 17.29 -14.19 -15.49
CA GLY A 99 17.89 -13.26 -16.43
C GLY A 99 16.88 -12.54 -17.35
N GLU A 100 15.60 -12.57 -17.02
CA GLU A 100 14.55 -11.94 -17.82
C GLU A 100 14.20 -10.57 -17.24
N SER A 101 14.13 -9.55 -18.11
CA SER A 101 13.71 -8.19 -17.73
C SER A 101 12.21 -8.12 -17.49
N ALA A 102 11.80 -7.43 -16.43
CA ALA A 102 10.39 -7.13 -16.15
C ALA A 102 9.72 -6.29 -17.26
N CYS A 103 10.49 -5.62 -18.10
CA CYS A 103 9.97 -4.92 -19.28
C CYS A 103 9.45 -5.88 -20.35
N ASP A 104 10.20 -6.94 -20.61
CA ASP A 104 9.91 -7.88 -21.70
C ASP A 104 9.06 -9.07 -21.23
N LYS A 105 9.25 -9.49 -19.98
CA LYS A 105 8.56 -10.63 -19.34
C LYS A 105 8.17 -10.32 -17.91
N PRO A 106 7.15 -9.46 -17.72
CA PRO A 106 6.68 -9.12 -16.38
C PRO A 106 6.12 -10.36 -15.67
N ALA A 107 6.25 -10.39 -14.34
CA ALA A 107 5.66 -11.45 -13.53
C ALA A 107 4.14 -11.32 -13.48
N TYR A 108 3.42 -12.45 -13.49
CA TYR A 108 1.97 -12.59 -13.31
C TYR A 108 1.10 -11.87 -14.34
N VAL A 109 1.25 -10.54 -14.50
CA VAL A 109 0.37 -9.69 -15.32
C VAL A 109 1.19 -8.71 -16.16
N PRO A 110 0.68 -8.32 -17.36
CA PRO A 110 1.45 -7.49 -18.30
C PRO A 110 1.90 -6.14 -17.75
N TYR A 111 1.18 -5.57 -16.80
CA TYR A 111 1.51 -4.27 -16.24
C TYR A 111 2.59 -4.32 -15.13
N TYR A 112 3.02 -5.49 -14.66
CA TYR A 112 4.05 -5.64 -13.62
C TYR A 112 5.47 -5.34 -14.15
N THR A 113 5.59 -4.23 -14.84
CA THR A 113 6.84 -3.70 -15.36
C THR A 113 7.59 -2.94 -14.25
N THR A 114 8.22 -3.69 -13.35
CA THR A 114 8.83 -3.14 -12.12
C THR A 114 10.16 -2.47 -12.39
N LEU A 115 10.30 -1.21 -11.97
CA LEU A 115 11.55 -0.46 -12.03
C LEU A 115 12.54 -0.91 -10.93
N ASP A 116 13.85 -0.76 -11.20
CA ASP A 116 14.89 -1.09 -10.23
C ASP A 116 15.11 0.09 -9.24
N PRO A 117 14.82 -0.09 -7.93
CA PRO A 117 14.98 0.98 -6.94
C PRO A 117 16.43 1.36 -6.67
N ARG A 118 17.41 0.59 -7.14
CA ARG A 118 18.84 0.90 -7.05
C ARG A 118 19.37 1.67 -8.25
N ASN A 119 18.65 1.67 -9.37
CA ASN A 119 19.06 2.42 -10.55
C ASN A 119 19.01 3.92 -10.28
N LYS A 120 20.11 4.62 -10.50
CA LYS A 120 20.25 6.06 -10.19
C LYS A 120 19.29 6.94 -10.99
N GLU A 121 19.06 6.59 -12.26
CA GLU A 121 18.14 7.33 -13.13
C GLU A 121 16.68 7.12 -12.71
N VAL A 122 16.32 5.90 -12.31
CA VAL A 122 15.01 5.60 -11.72
C VAL A 122 14.78 6.40 -10.45
N ARG A 123 15.75 6.41 -9.54
CA ARG A 123 15.67 7.17 -8.29
C ARG A 123 15.49 8.66 -8.56
N LYS A 124 16.31 9.22 -9.45
CA LYS A 124 16.21 10.62 -9.85
C LYS A 124 14.82 10.94 -10.42
N PHE A 125 14.37 10.15 -11.39
CA PHE A 125 13.05 10.31 -12.01
C PHE A 125 11.91 10.28 -10.99
N LEU A 126 11.92 9.30 -10.08
CA LEU A 126 10.85 9.15 -9.08
C LEU A 126 10.87 10.32 -8.07
N VAL A 127 12.02 10.68 -7.54
CA VAL A 127 12.16 11.80 -6.60
C VAL A 127 11.67 13.11 -7.23
N GLU A 128 12.11 13.44 -8.46
CA GLU A 128 11.69 14.64 -9.19
C GLU A 128 10.16 14.63 -9.46
N LYS A 129 9.60 13.49 -9.84
CA LYS A 129 8.17 13.37 -10.11
C LYS A 129 7.32 13.55 -8.85
N PHE A 130 7.74 12.96 -7.74
CA PHE A 130 7.02 13.10 -6.47
C PHE A 130 7.17 14.50 -5.87
N GLU A 131 8.31 15.16 -6.10
CA GLU A 131 8.49 16.59 -5.78
C GLU A 131 7.54 17.47 -6.59
N GLU A 132 7.34 17.18 -7.88
CA GLU A 132 6.39 17.87 -8.76
C GLU A 132 4.95 17.73 -8.23
N ILE A 133 4.52 16.49 -7.90
CA ILE A 133 3.20 16.22 -7.34
C ILE A 133 3.02 16.93 -5.98
N ALA A 134 4.01 16.89 -5.13
CA ALA A 134 3.99 17.57 -3.83
C ALA A 134 3.94 19.11 -3.96
N SER A 135 4.27 19.66 -5.13
CA SER A 135 4.18 21.11 -5.39
C SER A 135 2.74 21.56 -5.71
N ILE A 136 1.78 20.64 -5.90
CA ILE A 136 0.37 20.97 -6.12
C ILE A 136 -0.24 21.47 -4.80
N PRO A 137 -0.81 22.70 -4.73
CA PRO A 137 -1.25 23.30 -3.47
C PRO A 137 -2.30 22.49 -2.70
N GLU A 138 -3.25 21.89 -3.40
CA GLU A 138 -4.39 21.18 -2.82
C GLU A 138 -4.09 19.72 -2.44
N VAL A 139 -2.94 19.18 -2.78
CA VAL A 139 -2.49 17.86 -2.34
C VAL A 139 -2.13 17.93 -0.85
N ASP A 140 -2.71 17.06 -0.03
CA ASP A 140 -2.37 16.94 1.39
C ASP A 140 -1.25 15.91 1.59
N TYR A 141 -1.40 14.76 0.95
CA TYR A 141 -0.43 13.65 0.94
C TYR A 141 -0.07 13.21 -0.47
N VAL A 142 1.18 12.88 -0.66
CA VAL A 142 1.61 12.01 -1.75
C VAL A 142 1.55 10.57 -1.24
N GLN A 143 0.95 9.64 -2.01
CA GLN A 143 0.75 8.25 -1.58
C GLN A 143 1.44 7.29 -2.55
N LEU A 144 2.35 6.50 -2.01
CA LEU A 144 3.15 5.54 -2.76
C LEU A 144 2.47 4.18 -2.79
N ASP A 145 2.01 3.75 -3.96
CA ASP A 145 1.61 2.36 -4.18
C ASP A 145 2.65 1.64 -5.04
N TYR A 146 2.62 0.31 -5.05
CA TYR A 146 3.62 -0.51 -5.75
C TYR A 146 5.06 -0.09 -5.44
N ILE A 147 5.30 0.44 -4.25
CA ILE A 147 6.63 0.76 -3.72
C ILE A 147 7.26 -0.52 -3.14
N ARG A 148 7.54 -1.46 -4.04
CA ARG A 148 7.97 -2.83 -3.71
C ARG A 148 8.45 -3.57 -4.94
N TYR A 149 9.16 -4.65 -4.73
CA TYR A 149 9.36 -5.64 -5.80
C TYR A 149 8.06 -6.40 -6.09
N ALA A 150 8.02 -7.12 -7.20
CA ALA A 150 6.91 -8.04 -7.46
C ALA A 150 6.85 -9.13 -6.38
N ASP A 151 5.67 -9.70 -6.21
CA ASP A 151 5.40 -10.72 -5.20
C ASP A 151 6.22 -11.98 -5.48
N VAL A 152 7.33 -12.17 -4.76
CA VAL A 152 8.17 -13.36 -4.90
C VAL A 152 7.43 -14.62 -4.41
N ILE A 153 6.50 -14.43 -3.49
CA ILE A 153 5.46 -15.39 -3.13
C ILE A 153 4.13 -14.64 -3.17
N LEU A 154 3.24 -15.10 -4.04
CA LEU A 154 1.91 -14.53 -4.20
C LEU A 154 1.00 -14.95 -3.04
N ALA A 155 0.12 -14.07 -2.60
CA ALA A 155 -0.88 -14.39 -1.59
C ALA A 155 -1.72 -15.61 -2.02
N ARG A 156 -2.05 -16.50 -1.09
CA ARG A 156 -2.62 -17.83 -1.39
C ARG A 156 -3.94 -17.75 -2.17
N GLY A 157 -4.81 -16.80 -1.85
CA GLY A 157 -6.08 -16.59 -2.54
C GLY A 157 -5.96 -16.17 -4.01
N LEU A 158 -4.74 -15.81 -4.45
CA LEU A 158 -4.47 -15.43 -5.84
C LEU A 158 -3.91 -16.58 -6.70
N TRP A 159 -3.53 -17.72 -6.11
CA TRP A 159 -2.81 -18.77 -6.83
C TRP A 159 -3.64 -19.36 -7.98
N ASP A 160 -4.89 -19.69 -7.73
CA ASP A 160 -5.76 -20.32 -8.72
C ASP A 160 -6.04 -19.36 -9.88
N LYS A 161 -6.15 -18.06 -9.61
CA LYS A 161 -6.29 -17.02 -10.65
C LYS A 161 -5.15 -17.02 -11.65
N TYR A 162 -3.94 -17.32 -11.20
CA TYR A 162 -2.75 -17.34 -12.04
C TYR A 162 -2.31 -18.76 -12.42
N GLY A 163 -3.09 -19.78 -12.06
CA GLY A 163 -2.76 -21.18 -12.34
C GLY A 163 -1.46 -21.64 -11.66
N LEU A 164 -1.20 -21.14 -10.45
CA LEU A 164 0.04 -21.37 -9.70
C LEU A 164 -0.18 -22.27 -8.49
N THR A 165 0.84 -23.07 -8.18
CA THR A 165 1.03 -23.70 -6.87
C THR A 165 2.44 -23.39 -6.43
N MET A 166 2.58 -22.62 -5.34
CA MET A 166 3.88 -22.10 -4.90
C MET A 166 4.39 -22.85 -3.68
N ASN A 167 5.56 -23.47 -3.84
CA ASN A 167 6.27 -24.17 -2.75
C ASN A 167 7.49 -23.38 -2.23
N GLY A 168 7.61 -22.09 -2.61
CA GLY A 168 8.71 -21.22 -2.26
C GLY A 168 8.76 -20.01 -3.18
N GLU A 169 9.86 -19.24 -3.12
CA GLU A 169 10.04 -18.03 -3.92
C GLU A 169 10.00 -18.33 -5.43
N TYR A 170 9.16 -17.58 -6.14
CA TYR A 170 8.94 -17.77 -7.58
C TYR A 170 10.04 -17.08 -8.39
N ALA A 171 10.88 -17.88 -9.05
CA ALA A 171 12.06 -17.38 -9.75
C ALA A 171 11.78 -16.28 -10.80
N LYS A 172 10.59 -16.31 -11.44
CA LYS A 172 10.16 -15.27 -12.41
C LYS A 172 9.81 -13.95 -11.74
N ALA A 173 9.51 -13.94 -10.45
CA ALA A 173 9.18 -12.75 -9.68
C ALA A 173 10.27 -12.39 -8.65
N ASP A 174 11.36 -13.15 -8.60
CA ASP A 174 12.48 -12.89 -7.72
C ASP A 174 13.45 -11.87 -8.37
N TYR A 175 13.35 -10.61 -7.96
CA TYR A 175 14.07 -9.43 -8.45
C TYR A 175 14.93 -8.79 -7.33
N CYS A 176 16.02 -8.01 -7.63
CA CYS A 176 16.63 -7.72 -8.92
C CYS A 176 17.97 -8.46 -9.04
N TYR A 177 18.19 -9.13 -10.16
CA TYR A 177 19.45 -9.80 -10.51
C TYR A 177 20.15 -9.11 -11.69
N CYS A 178 19.95 -7.81 -11.92
CA CYS A 178 20.73 -7.06 -12.88
C CYS A 178 22.20 -7.01 -12.45
N ASP A 179 23.11 -6.81 -13.41
CA ASP A 179 24.55 -6.84 -13.18
C ASP A 179 24.99 -5.90 -12.05
N ASP A 180 24.42 -4.68 -12.01
CA ASP A 180 24.73 -3.68 -10.99
C ASP A 180 24.29 -4.13 -9.59
N CYS A 181 23.10 -4.75 -9.45
CA CYS A 181 22.63 -5.28 -8.19
C CYS A 181 23.47 -6.45 -7.71
N VAL A 182 23.80 -7.38 -8.60
CA VAL A 182 24.66 -8.54 -8.30
C VAL A 182 26.06 -8.09 -7.87
N ALA A 183 26.66 -7.16 -8.62
CA ALA A 183 27.99 -6.62 -8.31
C ALA A 183 28.01 -5.88 -6.97
N ALA A 184 27.02 -5.02 -6.72
CA ALA A 184 26.91 -4.27 -5.48
C ALA A 184 26.71 -5.19 -4.26
N PHE A 185 25.85 -6.19 -4.38
CA PHE A 185 25.65 -7.18 -3.31
C PHE A 185 26.92 -7.97 -3.03
N LYS A 186 27.62 -8.44 -4.07
CA LYS A 186 28.88 -9.14 -3.92
C LYS A 186 29.96 -8.28 -3.25
N GLN A 187 30.04 -7.01 -3.61
CA GLN A 187 30.94 -6.06 -2.96
C GLN A 187 30.63 -5.88 -1.48
N GLN A 188 29.33 -5.80 -1.12
CA GLN A 188 28.89 -5.58 0.25
C GLN A 188 29.02 -6.82 1.14
N SER A 189 28.66 -7.99 0.62
CA SER A 189 28.54 -9.23 1.41
C SER A 189 29.65 -10.25 1.19
N GLY A 190 30.43 -10.12 0.11
CA GLY A 190 31.35 -11.15 -0.36
C GLY A 190 30.68 -12.33 -1.06
N ILE A 191 29.34 -12.38 -1.12
CA ILE A 191 28.59 -13.49 -1.68
C ILE A 191 28.28 -13.22 -3.16
N ASP A 192 28.55 -14.17 -4.02
CA ASP A 192 28.12 -14.17 -5.42
C ASP A 192 26.73 -14.85 -5.50
N ILE A 193 25.69 -14.06 -5.49
CA ILE A 193 24.30 -14.57 -5.42
C ILE A 193 23.91 -15.42 -6.63
N THR A 194 24.56 -15.21 -7.78
CA THR A 194 24.32 -16.00 -9.01
C THR A 194 24.82 -17.44 -8.90
N LYS A 195 25.71 -17.72 -7.93
CA LYS A 195 26.25 -19.06 -7.66
C LYS A 195 25.54 -19.77 -6.51
N VAL A 196 24.57 -19.11 -5.89
CA VAL A 196 23.81 -19.68 -4.79
C VAL A 196 22.64 -20.50 -5.32
N THR A 197 22.55 -21.76 -4.93
CA THR A 197 21.50 -22.68 -5.36
C THR A 197 20.13 -22.24 -4.88
N ASP A 198 20.03 -21.77 -3.62
CA ASP A 198 18.78 -21.31 -3.02
C ASP A 198 18.97 -19.91 -2.40
N PRO A 199 18.78 -18.83 -3.21
CA PRO A 199 18.91 -17.46 -2.75
C PRO A 199 17.95 -17.06 -1.63
N SER A 200 16.81 -17.76 -1.49
CA SER A 200 15.82 -17.47 -0.43
C SER A 200 16.38 -17.66 0.98
N LYS A 201 17.45 -18.46 1.12
CA LYS A 201 18.13 -18.70 2.39
C LYS A 201 19.18 -17.66 2.75
N ILE A 202 19.51 -16.75 1.83
CA ILE A 202 20.49 -15.69 2.05
C ILE A 202 19.80 -14.46 2.63
N LYS A 203 19.83 -14.34 3.95
CA LYS A 203 19.18 -13.21 4.65
C LYS A 203 19.74 -11.86 4.23
N GLU A 204 21.03 -11.79 3.99
CA GLU A 204 21.73 -10.59 3.51
C GLU A 204 21.19 -10.14 2.15
N TRP A 205 20.84 -11.10 1.27
CA TRP A 205 20.22 -10.80 -0.02
C TRP A 205 18.80 -10.26 0.11
N ALA A 206 18.02 -10.83 1.01
CA ALA A 206 16.69 -10.30 1.32
C ALA A 206 16.78 -8.87 1.89
N GLN A 207 17.69 -8.65 2.85
CA GLN A 207 17.91 -7.34 3.47
C GLN A 207 18.40 -6.30 2.46
N PHE A 208 19.38 -6.65 1.60
CA PHE A 208 19.87 -5.77 0.54
C PHE A 208 18.75 -5.21 -0.36
N ARG A 209 17.74 -6.02 -0.64
CA ARG A 209 16.57 -5.61 -1.43
C ARG A 209 15.61 -4.75 -0.62
N CYS A 210 15.37 -5.09 0.63
CA CYS A 210 14.59 -4.26 1.54
C CYS A 210 15.21 -2.87 1.73
N ASP A 211 16.53 -2.81 1.88
CA ASP A 211 17.29 -1.56 2.02
C ASP A 211 17.15 -0.69 0.77
N ALA A 212 17.17 -1.30 -0.43
CA ALA A 212 17.00 -0.58 -1.69
C ALA A 212 15.66 0.15 -1.78
N VAL A 213 14.58 -0.50 -1.34
CA VAL A 213 13.23 0.11 -1.31
C VAL A 213 13.16 1.17 -0.20
N THR A 214 13.70 0.88 0.98
CA THR A 214 13.73 1.82 2.12
C THR A 214 14.48 3.11 1.76
N ASP A 215 15.62 3.00 1.11
CA ASP A 215 16.42 4.15 0.66
C ASP A 215 15.67 5.01 -0.36
N LEU A 216 14.94 4.37 -1.29
CA LEU A 216 14.12 5.08 -2.27
C LEU A 216 12.97 5.83 -1.58
N VAL A 217 12.23 5.15 -0.70
CA VAL A 217 11.12 5.78 0.06
C VAL A 217 11.62 6.98 0.86
N ASN A 218 12.74 6.83 1.57
CA ASN A 218 13.29 7.90 2.39
C ASN A 218 13.75 9.10 1.56
N ALA A 219 14.30 8.86 0.36
CA ALA A 219 14.67 9.94 -0.56
C ALA A 219 13.44 10.70 -1.10
N ILE A 220 12.36 9.96 -1.43
CA ILE A 220 11.08 10.58 -1.82
C ILE A 220 10.49 11.35 -0.64
N SER A 221 10.53 10.79 0.57
CA SER A 221 10.04 11.44 1.78
C SER A 221 10.72 12.80 2.01
N ASP A 222 12.04 12.84 1.91
CA ASP A 222 12.79 14.08 2.10
C ASP A 222 12.38 15.15 1.05
N ALA A 223 12.14 14.76 -0.21
CA ALA A 223 11.69 15.67 -1.27
C ALA A 223 10.25 16.17 -1.06
N VAL A 224 9.34 15.29 -0.65
CA VAL A 224 7.93 15.62 -0.37
C VAL A 224 7.84 16.56 0.85
N HIS A 225 8.55 16.25 1.93
CA HIS A 225 8.59 17.09 3.12
C HIS A 225 9.22 18.47 2.86
N ALA A 226 10.18 18.58 1.94
CA ALA A 226 10.73 19.88 1.52
C ALA A 226 9.66 20.78 0.89
N LYS A 227 8.57 20.24 0.35
CA LYS A 227 7.40 20.97 -0.13
C LYS A 227 6.32 21.18 0.95
N GLN A 228 6.61 20.85 2.20
CA GLN A 228 5.65 20.92 3.33
C GLN A 228 4.39 20.07 3.11
N LYS A 229 4.54 18.98 2.36
CA LYS A 229 3.52 17.96 2.16
C LYS A 229 3.87 16.70 2.95
N LYS A 230 2.89 15.82 3.10
CA LYS A 230 3.04 14.57 3.83
C LYS A 230 3.18 13.40 2.86
N LEU A 231 3.83 12.32 3.33
CA LEU A 231 4.00 11.09 2.57
C LEU A 231 3.24 9.95 3.23
N SER A 232 2.47 9.21 2.45
CA SER A 232 1.86 7.94 2.84
C SER A 232 2.26 6.82 1.90
N ALA A 233 2.00 5.58 2.30
CA ALA A 233 2.27 4.42 1.44
C ALA A 233 1.23 3.32 1.64
N ASP A 234 0.92 2.64 0.52
CA ASP A 234 0.14 1.42 0.47
C ASP A 234 1.09 0.25 0.62
N VAL A 235 0.86 -0.55 1.62
CA VAL A 235 1.81 -1.59 2.00
C VAL A 235 1.12 -2.94 2.16
N PHE A 236 1.90 -4.00 2.01
CA PHE A 236 1.44 -5.33 2.36
C PHE A 236 1.16 -5.43 3.85
N PRO A 237 0.18 -6.27 4.24
CA PRO A 237 -0.16 -6.45 5.65
C PRO A 237 1.01 -7.02 6.44
N GLY A 238 1.01 -6.81 7.73
CA GLY A 238 1.94 -7.37 8.68
C GLY A 238 3.40 -7.33 8.26
N PRO A 239 4.21 -6.37 8.75
CA PRO A 239 5.57 -6.16 8.25
C PRO A 239 6.46 -7.40 8.34
N LYS A 240 6.26 -8.25 9.38
CA LYS A 240 7.03 -9.48 9.57
C LYS A 240 6.31 -10.72 9.06
N SER A 241 4.97 -10.76 9.22
CA SER A 241 4.19 -11.92 8.81
C SER A 241 4.05 -12.05 7.29
N HIS A 242 4.11 -10.93 6.52
CA HIS A 242 3.88 -10.94 5.09
C HIS A 242 4.82 -10.01 4.30
N ALA A 243 4.81 -8.70 4.56
CA ALA A 243 5.38 -7.67 3.69
C ALA A 243 6.88 -7.88 3.38
N GLU A 244 7.69 -8.15 4.41
CA GLU A 244 9.13 -8.27 4.27
C GLU A 244 9.55 -9.42 3.35
N TRP A 245 8.97 -10.60 3.53
CA TRP A 245 9.38 -11.79 2.78
C TRP A 245 8.63 -11.97 1.46
N MET A 246 7.38 -11.48 1.33
CA MET A 246 6.63 -11.58 0.09
C MET A 246 7.07 -10.56 -0.96
N VAL A 247 7.32 -9.31 -0.55
CA VAL A 247 7.53 -8.19 -1.48
C VAL A 247 8.69 -7.26 -1.11
N ARG A 248 9.50 -7.63 -0.12
CA ARG A 248 10.66 -6.86 0.35
C ARG A 248 10.29 -5.46 0.88
N GLN A 249 9.14 -5.34 1.53
CA GLN A 249 8.73 -4.12 2.21
C GLN A 249 9.01 -4.21 3.71
N GLN A 250 10.00 -3.46 4.18
CA GLN A 250 10.23 -3.17 5.61
C GLN A 250 9.63 -1.81 5.96
N TRP A 251 8.36 -1.62 5.64
CA TRP A 251 7.67 -0.34 5.73
C TRP A 251 7.63 0.26 7.15
N ASN A 252 7.74 -0.57 8.16
CA ASN A 252 7.90 -0.13 9.52
C ASN A 252 9.23 0.63 9.78
N ASN A 253 10.18 0.64 8.82
CA ASN A 253 11.43 1.40 8.87
C ASN A 253 11.42 2.67 8.00
N TRP A 254 10.31 2.95 7.32
CA TRP A 254 10.20 4.06 6.39
C TRP A 254 9.85 5.37 7.08
N LYS A 255 10.27 6.50 6.51
CA LYS A 255 9.91 7.85 6.94
C LYS A 255 8.54 8.22 6.35
N LEU A 256 7.46 7.81 7.00
CA LEU A 256 6.09 8.05 6.56
C LEU A 256 5.30 8.84 7.61
N ASP A 257 4.33 9.64 7.14
CA ASP A 257 3.35 10.30 7.99
C ASP A 257 2.09 9.45 8.18
N ALA A 258 1.78 8.60 7.20
CA ALA A 258 0.70 7.62 7.29
C ALA A 258 1.03 6.35 6.52
N VAL A 259 0.44 5.23 6.93
CA VAL A 259 0.56 3.94 6.26
C VAL A 259 -0.82 3.31 6.11
N PHE A 260 -1.04 2.68 4.97
CA PHE A 260 -2.27 2.03 4.57
C PHE A 260 -2.01 0.54 4.28
N PRO A 261 -1.97 -0.32 5.31
CA PRO A 261 -1.82 -1.74 5.09
C PRO A 261 -3.04 -2.31 4.35
N MET A 262 -2.79 -3.03 3.27
CA MET A 262 -3.80 -3.69 2.45
C MET A 262 -4.24 -5.01 3.11
N ASN A 263 -5.00 -4.91 4.22
CA ASN A 263 -5.44 -6.04 5.02
C ASN A 263 -6.61 -6.79 4.34
N TYR A 264 -6.40 -7.14 3.07
CA TYR A 264 -7.38 -7.77 2.19
C TYR A 264 -7.45 -9.26 2.50
N ASN A 265 -8.25 -9.60 3.51
CA ASN A 265 -8.34 -10.95 4.08
C ASN A 265 -8.54 -12.05 3.03
N ASP A 266 -9.32 -11.79 1.98
CA ASP A 266 -9.58 -12.75 0.91
C ASP A 266 -8.33 -13.16 0.15
N PHE A 267 -7.39 -12.22 -0.06
CA PHE A 267 -6.13 -12.54 -0.73
C PHE A 267 -5.31 -13.56 0.06
N TYR A 268 -5.50 -13.60 1.38
CA TYR A 268 -4.81 -14.52 2.29
C TYR A 268 -5.65 -15.72 2.68
N MET A 269 -6.91 -15.83 2.19
CA MET A 269 -7.90 -16.84 2.56
C MET A 269 -8.19 -16.86 4.06
N GLU A 270 -8.34 -15.69 4.63
CA GLU A 270 -8.55 -15.48 6.06
C GLU A 270 -9.93 -14.86 6.32
N PRO A 271 -10.55 -15.13 7.49
CA PRO A 271 -11.85 -14.55 7.83
C PRO A 271 -11.73 -13.04 8.16
N ALA A 272 -12.86 -12.33 8.21
CA ALA A 272 -12.93 -10.90 8.56
C ALA A 272 -12.19 -10.54 9.87
N ALA A 273 -12.25 -11.40 10.88
CA ALA A 273 -11.52 -11.24 12.14
C ALA A 273 -9.98 -11.15 11.99
N TRP A 274 -9.42 -11.70 10.90
CA TRP A 274 -7.99 -11.62 10.61
C TRP A 274 -7.51 -10.18 10.40
N VAL A 275 -8.37 -9.31 9.87
CA VAL A 275 -8.05 -7.88 9.67
C VAL A 275 -7.59 -7.23 10.97
N GLY A 276 -8.33 -7.44 12.07
CA GLY A 276 -7.91 -6.94 13.39
C GLY A 276 -6.65 -7.62 13.95
N LYS A 277 -6.48 -8.92 13.66
CA LYS A 277 -5.29 -9.68 14.09
C LYS A 277 -4.02 -9.14 13.44
N VAL A 278 -4.02 -8.90 12.13
CA VAL A 278 -2.86 -8.37 11.42
C VAL A 278 -2.63 -6.89 11.75
N THR A 279 -3.70 -6.09 11.90
CA THR A 279 -3.60 -4.70 12.37
C THR A 279 -2.89 -4.59 13.72
N LYS A 280 -3.09 -5.55 14.62
CA LYS A 280 -2.37 -5.57 15.90
C LYS A 280 -0.86 -5.72 15.73
N GLU A 281 -0.39 -6.58 14.82
CA GLU A 281 1.04 -6.69 14.48
C GLU A 281 1.58 -5.37 13.94
N GLU A 282 0.81 -4.72 13.08
CA GLU A 282 1.15 -3.47 12.40
C GLU A 282 1.30 -2.32 13.40
N VAL A 283 0.32 -2.15 14.28
CA VAL A 283 0.34 -1.15 15.36
C VAL A 283 1.54 -1.36 16.29
N GLU A 284 1.83 -2.61 16.67
CA GLU A 284 2.99 -2.91 17.51
C GLU A 284 4.31 -2.60 16.78
N ALA A 285 4.40 -2.87 15.47
CA ALA A 285 5.58 -2.55 14.66
C ALA A 285 5.80 -1.04 14.48
N MET A 286 4.74 -0.25 14.59
CA MET A 286 4.79 1.21 14.48
C MET A 286 4.92 1.92 15.84
N LYS A 287 4.96 1.17 16.92
CA LYS A 287 5.05 1.72 18.28
C LYS A 287 6.23 2.69 18.47
N GLY A 288 5.93 3.84 19.02
CA GLY A 288 6.93 4.91 19.22
C GLY A 288 7.22 5.77 17.99
N LYS A 289 6.49 5.58 16.91
CA LYS A 289 6.54 6.42 15.70
C LYS A 289 5.32 7.34 15.63
N ASN A 290 5.46 8.47 14.94
CA ASN A 290 4.36 9.42 14.71
C ASN A 290 3.63 9.16 13.39
N THR A 291 3.71 7.94 12.85
CA THR A 291 3.05 7.54 11.60
C THR A 291 1.66 7.04 11.92
N LEU A 292 0.65 7.61 11.27
CA LEU A 292 -0.74 7.16 11.38
C LEU A 292 -0.94 5.84 10.62
N LEU A 293 -1.78 4.97 11.14
CA LEU A 293 -2.10 3.68 10.54
C LEU A 293 -3.59 3.57 10.22
N TYR A 294 -3.89 3.42 8.93
CA TYR A 294 -5.25 3.25 8.43
C TYR A 294 -5.44 1.84 7.88
N SER A 295 -6.08 0.96 8.69
CA SER A 295 -6.27 -0.44 8.32
C SER A 295 -7.14 -0.57 7.07
N GLY A 296 -6.62 -1.21 6.01
CA GLY A 296 -7.31 -1.38 4.75
C GLY A 296 -8.29 -2.54 4.77
N ILE A 297 -9.52 -2.29 4.35
CA ILE A 297 -10.53 -3.34 4.14
C ILE A 297 -10.85 -3.47 2.65
N PHE A 298 -11.15 -4.71 2.24
CA PHE A 298 -11.36 -5.06 0.84
C PHE A 298 -12.83 -5.31 0.54
N ILE A 299 -13.35 -4.60 -0.45
CA ILE A 299 -14.70 -4.80 -0.99
C ILE A 299 -14.58 -4.71 -2.50
N CYS A 300 -14.87 -5.79 -3.22
CA CYS A 300 -14.71 -5.87 -4.67
C CYS A 300 -15.78 -6.75 -5.32
N HIS A 301 -16.84 -6.14 -5.79
CA HIS A 301 -17.95 -6.84 -6.44
C HIS A 301 -17.53 -7.57 -7.73
N ASP A 302 -16.68 -6.95 -8.54
CA ASP A 302 -16.16 -7.53 -9.78
C ASP A 302 -15.28 -8.75 -9.58
N TRP A 303 -14.53 -8.80 -8.49
CA TRP A 303 -13.74 -9.94 -8.07
C TRP A 303 -14.63 -11.18 -7.91
N ARG A 304 -15.74 -11.03 -7.21
CA ARG A 304 -16.74 -12.07 -6.97
C ARG A 304 -17.33 -12.64 -8.26
N HIS A 305 -17.55 -11.81 -9.27
CA HIS A 305 -18.20 -12.23 -10.51
C HIS A 305 -17.26 -12.86 -11.54
N LYS A 306 -15.97 -12.48 -11.52
CA LYS A 306 -14.99 -12.96 -12.51
C LYS A 306 -14.41 -14.33 -12.18
N ASP A 307 -14.27 -14.65 -10.92
CA ASP A 307 -13.58 -15.86 -10.45
C ASP A 307 -14.51 -16.82 -9.68
N LYS A 308 -15.65 -17.18 -10.28
CA LYS A 308 -16.58 -18.20 -9.73
C LYS A 308 -15.92 -19.55 -9.40
N VAL A 309 -14.69 -19.76 -9.83
CA VAL A 309 -13.94 -21.02 -9.68
C VAL A 309 -13.11 -21.05 -8.41
N VAL A 310 -12.71 -19.87 -7.87
CA VAL A 310 -11.70 -19.81 -6.81
C VAL A 310 -12.29 -19.88 -5.43
N ASP A 311 -13.28 -19.14 -5.17
CA ASP A 311 -14.13 -19.16 -3.98
C ASP A 311 -15.18 -18.06 -4.13
N PRO A 312 -16.46 -18.38 -4.30
CA PRO A 312 -17.51 -17.37 -4.40
C PRO A 312 -17.65 -16.53 -3.13
N GLU A 313 -17.05 -16.97 -2.02
CA GLU A 313 -17.02 -16.23 -0.75
C GLU A 313 -15.81 -15.30 -0.63
N ASN A 314 -14.78 -15.47 -1.48
CA ASN A 314 -13.52 -14.71 -1.46
C ASN A 314 -13.57 -13.45 -2.34
N SER A 315 -14.48 -12.55 -2.06
CA SER A 315 -14.76 -11.43 -2.96
C SER A 315 -14.82 -10.08 -2.24
N GLY A 316 -14.12 -9.99 -1.16
CA GLY A 316 -14.21 -8.87 -0.24
C GLY A 316 -15.25 -9.10 0.85
N LEU A 317 -15.19 -8.24 1.86
CA LEU A 317 -16.08 -8.32 3.00
C LEU A 317 -17.54 -8.21 2.58
N LEU A 318 -18.36 -9.09 3.13
CA LEU A 318 -19.81 -8.98 3.06
C LEU A 318 -20.30 -7.82 3.96
N PRO A 319 -21.50 -7.27 3.72
CA PRO A 319 -22.07 -6.26 4.62
C PRO A 319 -22.07 -6.68 6.09
N SER A 320 -22.39 -7.96 6.37
CA SER A 320 -22.38 -8.55 7.73
C SER A 320 -21.01 -8.61 8.40
N GLU A 321 -19.92 -8.53 7.63
CA GLU A 321 -18.54 -8.64 8.11
C GLU A 321 -17.86 -7.27 8.35
N ILE A 322 -18.46 -6.18 7.84
CA ILE A 322 -17.93 -4.82 7.98
C ILE A 322 -17.71 -4.45 9.46
N ALA A 323 -18.71 -4.74 10.30
CA ALA A 323 -18.63 -4.41 11.72
C ALA A 323 -17.46 -5.11 12.41
N GLU A 324 -17.24 -6.40 12.13
CA GLU A 324 -16.14 -7.18 12.72
C GLU A 324 -14.78 -6.65 12.27
N ALA A 325 -14.59 -6.42 10.97
CA ALA A 325 -13.33 -5.92 10.43
C ALA A 325 -12.97 -4.53 10.98
N VAL A 326 -13.93 -3.61 11.00
CA VAL A 326 -13.72 -2.23 11.48
C VAL A 326 -13.51 -2.20 12.99
N GLN A 327 -14.37 -2.84 13.79
CA GLN A 327 -14.25 -2.85 15.25
C GLN A 327 -12.94 -3.50 15.71
N SER A 328 -12.56 -4.63 15.10
CA SER A 328 -11.32 -5.33 15.46
C SER A 328 -10.08 -4.52 15.09
N SER A 329 -10.08 -3.82 13.95
CA SER A 329 -8.99 -2.90 13.56
C SER A 329 -8.84 -1.73 14.54
N MET A 330 -9.95 -1.09 14.90
CA MET A 330 -9.93 0.02 15.85
C MET A 330 -9.55 -0.44 17.26
N ALA A 331 -10.03 -1.59 17.69
CA ALA A 331 -9.65 -2.21 18.97
C ALA A 331 -8.16 -2.60 19.02
N ALA A 332 -7.56 -2.93 17.87
CA ALA A 332 -6.13 -3.19 17.73
C ALA A 332 -5.26 -1.92 17.82
N GLY A 333 -5.87 -0.74 17.71
CA GLY A 333 -5.20 0.56 17.84
C GLY A 333 -4.91 1.28 16.52
N ALA A 334 -5.60 0.92 15.43
CA ALA A 334 -5.54 1.70 14.19
C ALA A 334 -6.07 3.12 14.40
N ASP A 335 -5.54 4.09 13.68
CA ASP A 335 -5.99 5.49 13.72
C ASP A 335 -7.27 5.70 12.90
N GLY A 336 -7.61 4.76 12.02
CA GLY A 336 -8.79 4.74 11.18
C GLY A 336 -8.77 3.56 10.21
N ILE A 337 -9.61 3.65 9.19
CA ILE A 337 -9.72 2.61 8.16
C ILE A 337 -9.62 3.19 6.75
N SER A 338 -9.30 2.34 5.79
CA SER A 338 -9.39 2.66 4.36
C SER A 338 -10.17 1.58 3.61
N ILE A 339 -10.91 1.98 2.57
CA ILE A 339 -11.84 1.11 1.85
C ILE A 339 -11.41 0.99 0.39
N PHE A 340 -11.05 -0.21 -0.04
CA PHE A 340 -10.81 -0.54 -1.43
C PHE A 340 -11.89 -1.53 -1.92
N THR A 341 -12.92 -1.13 -2.64
CA THR A 341 -13.19 0.22 -3.12
C THR A 341 -14.63 0.65 -2.79
N PRO A 342 -14.89 1.94 -2.55
CA PRO A 342 -16.24 2.44 -2.27
C PRO A 342 -17.20 2.26 -3.44
N ASN A 343 -16.66 2.13 -4.67
CA ASN A 343 -17.48 1.92 -5.89
C ASN A 343 -18.18 0.55 -5.90
N ASP A 344 -17.68 -0.41 -5.14
CA ASP A 344 -18.24 -1.75 -5.04
C ASP A 344 -19.09 -1.96 -3.78
N MET A 345 -19.21 -0.93 -2.94
CA MET A 345 -20.07 -0.97 -1.77
C MET A 345 -21.56 -0.86 -2.17
N THR A 346 -22.36 -1.80 -1.67
CA THR A 346 -23.81 -1.73 -1.74
C THR A 346 -24.37 -0.83 -0.64
N GLU A 347 -25.66 -0.46 -0.73
CA GLU A 347 -26.35 0.28 0.35
C GLU A 347 -26.29 -0.44 1.71
N GLU A 348 -26.23 -1.77 1.70
CA GLU A 348 -26.09 -2.57 2.92
C GLU A 348 -24.70 -2.40 3.53
N HIS A 349 -23.62 -2.40 2.72
CA HIS A 349 -22.27 -2.11 3.19
C HIS A 349 -22.18 -0.73 3.83
N TRP A 350 -22.74 0.29 3.18
CA TRP A 350 -22.76 1.65 3.71
C TRP A 350 -23.54 1.75 5.02
N THR A 351 -24.68 1.07 5.12
CA THR A 351 -25.51 1.03 6.32
C THR A 351 -24.76 0.42 7.51
N GLU A 352 -24.08 -0.72 7.31
CA GLU A 352 -23.30 -1.36 8.37
C GLU A 352 -22.06 -0.52 8.74
N LEU A 353 -21.40 0.13 7.78
CA LEU A 353 -20.30 1.04 8.07
C LEU A 353 -20.77 2.22 8.94
N GLU A 354 -21.86 2.91 8.57
CA GLU A 354 -22.40 4.02 9.34
C GLU A 354 -22.77 3.61 10.77
N LYS A 355 -23.33 2.44 10.93
CA LYS A 355 -23.70 1.88 12.23
C LYS A 355 -22.49 1.67 13.12
N VAL A 356 -21.44 1.03 12.60
CA VAL A 356 -20.22 0.79 13.37
C VAL A 356 -19.47 2.07 13.70
N LEU A 357 -19.40 3.03 12.77
CA LEU A 357 -18.78 4.35 13.02
C LEU A 357 -19.51 5.13 14.12
N LYS A 358 -20.85 5.04 14.16
CA LYS A 358 -21.66 5.63 15.22
C LYS A 358 -21.43 4.96 16.59
N GLU A 359 -21.19 3.65 16.61
CA GLU A 359 -20.85 2.93 17.83
C GLU A 359 -19.46 3.33 18.36
N LEU A 360 -18.46 3.46 17.49
CA LEU A 360 -17.12 3.91 17.84
C LEU A 360 -17.04 5.36 18.32
N SER A 361 -18.02 6.19 17.99
CA SER A 361 -18.07 7.59 18.42
C SER A 361 -18.69 7.82 19.81
N LYS A 362 -19.24 6.77 20.46
CA LYS A 362 -19.80 6.81 21.82
C LYS A 362 -18.73 6.59 22.88
#